data_951f0746f8a6e2718bd1340e73d9f576
#
_entry.id   951f0746f8a6e2718bd1340e73d9f576
#
_cell.length_a   1.000
_cell.length_b   1.000
_cell.length_c   1.000
_cell.angle_alpha   90.00
_cell.angle_beta   90.00
_cell.angle_gamma   90.00
#
_symmetry.space_group_name_H-M   'P 1'
#
loop_
_entity.id
_entity.type
_entity.pdbx_description
1 polymer ?
#
loop_
_entity_poly.entity_id
_entity_poly.type
_entity_poly.pdbx_seq_one_letter_code
_entity_poly.pdbx_strand_id
1 'polypeptide(L)'
;MEIFKEFTFESAHRLPHVPEGHKCGRLHGHSFKVGLHLTGPLDPHTGWIRDFAEVKAIFKPIYDQLDHNYLNDIPGLENPTSEVIAKWIWDQVKPLMPAVNQSPVYSQPLVQVS
;
A
#
# COMPACT_ATOMS: atom_id res chain seq x y z
N MET A 1 -8.54 18.76 1.89
CA MET A 1 -7.27 18.55 2.66
C MET A 1 -6.78 17.15 2.46
N GLU A 2 -5.48 17.00 2.31
CA GLU A 2 -4.84 15.69 2.12
C GLU A 2 -3.74 15.51 3.14
N ILE A 3 -3.63 14.28 3.68
CA ILE A 3 -2.47 13.87 4.45
C ILE A 3 -1.78 12.71 3.72
N PHE A 4 -0.49 12.56 3.98
CA PHE A 4 0.34 11.57 3.32
C PHE A 4 1.20 10.86 4.36
N LYS A 5 1.24 9.53 4.29
CA LYS A 5 2.11 8.72 5.13
C LYS A 5 2.89 7.75 4.25
N GLU A 6 4.21 7.78 4.38
CA GLU A 6 5.10 6.89 3.63
C GLU A 6 5.63 5.77 4.52
N PHE A 7 5.67 4.58 3.94
CA PHE A 7 6.28 3.40 4.55
C PHE A 7 7.30 2.82 3.57
N THR A 8 8.35 2.22 4.10
CA THR A 8 9.36 1.55 3.28
C THR A 8 9.47 0.11 3.75
N PHE A 9 9.46 -0.82 2.80
CA PHE A 9 9.70 -2.23 3.08
C PHE A 9 10.74 -2.80 2.13
N GLU A 10 11.42 -3.86 2.58
CA GLU A 10 12.42 -4.58 1.82
C GLU A 10 11.85 -5.92 1.42
N SER A 11 11.89 -6.25 0.13
CA SER A 11 11.38 -7.54 -0.34
C SER A 11 12.02 -7.95 -1.63
N ALA A 12 11.89 -9.23 -1.94
CA ALA A 12 12.33 -9.81 -3.20
C ALA A 12 11.12 -10.06 -4.10
N HIS A 13 11.32 -9.91 -5.39
CA HIS A 13 10.31 -10.26 -6.37
C HIS A 13 10.95 -10.63 -7.72
N ARG A 14 10.12 -11.19 -8.57
CA ARG A 14 10.45 -11.50 -9.96
C ARG A 14 9.23 -11.16 -10.81
N LEU A 15 9.45 -10.55 -11.97
CA LEU A 15 8.39 -10.23 -12.92
C LEU A 15 8.28 -11.35 -13.97
N PRO A 16 7.32 -12.27 -13.85
CA PRO A 16 7.26 -13.46 -14.70
C PRO A 16 6.79 -13.19 -16.14
N HIS A 17 6.18 -12.03 -16.40
CA HIS A 17 5.60 -11.72 -17.70
C HIS A 17 6.42 -10.75 -18.55
N VAL A 18 7.64 -10.42 -18.13
CA VAL A 18 8.56 -9.63 -18.95
C VAL A 18 9.22 -10.51 -20.03
N PRO A 19 9.73 -9.92 -21.12
CA PRO A 19 10.41 -10.68 -22.15
C PRO A 19 11.57 -11.51 -21.59
N GLU A 20 11.82 -12.67 -22.19
CA GLU A 20 12.96 -13.52 -21.84
C GLU A 20 14.26 -12.74 -21.91
N GLY A 21 15.12 -12.91 -20.92
CA GLY A 21 16.37 -12.18 -20.81
C GLY A 21 16.27 -10.80 -20.17
N HIS A 22 15.05 -10.32 -19.88
CA HIS A 22 14.87 -9.06 -19.19
C HIS A 22 15.33 -9.18 -17.75
N LYS A 23 16.08 -8.18 -17.25
CA LYS A 23 16.65 -8.22 -15.90
C LYS A 23 15.60 -8.37 -14.79
N CYS A 24 14.41 -7.79 -14.97
CA CYS A 24 13.30 -7.88 -14.00
C CYS A 24 12.69 -9.28 -13.94
N GLY A 25 12.97 -10.15 -14.91
CA GLY A 25 12.54 -11.55 -14.89
C GLY A 25 13.34 -12.40 -13.91
N ARG A 26 14.46 -11.89 -13.40
CA ARG A 26 15.29 -12.58 -12.43
C ARG A 26 14.82 -12.23 -11.01
N LEU A 27 15.02 -13.16 -10.09
CA LEU A 27 14.80 -12.88 -8.68
C LEU A 27 15.74 -11.78 -8.22
N HIS A 28 15.20 -10.72 -7.69
CA HIS A 28 15.98 -9.61 -7.15
C HIS A 28 15.25 -8.98 -5.97
N GLY A 29 16.02 -8.35 -5.08
CA GLY A 29 15.50 -7.64 -3.94
C GLY A 29 15.80 -6.15 -4.02
N HIS A 30 14.90 -5.35 -3.51
CA HIS A 30 15.13 -3.92 -3.34
C HIS A 30 14.15 -3.30 -2.32
N SER A 31 14.36 -2.01 -2.05
CA SER A 31 13.46 -1.24 -1.22
C SER A 31 12.24 -0.81 -2.00
N PHE A 32 11.08 -0.93 -1.39
CA PHE A 32 9.82 -0.41 -1.93
C PHE A 32 9.32 0.71 -1.03
N LYS A 33 8.83 1.78 -1.63
CA LYS A 33 8.17 2.87 -0.90
C LYS A 33 6.67 2.80 -1.17
N VAL A 34 5.89 2.84 -0.09
CA VAL A 34 4.44 2.86 -0.15
C VAL A 34 3.95 4.19 0.39
N GLY A 35 3.24 4.95 -0.42
CA GLY A 35 2.60 6.17 0.00
C GLY A 35 1.10 5.98 0.16
N LEU A 36 0.60 6.23 1.35
CA LEU A 36 -0.84 6.27 1.62
C LEU A 36 -1.27 7.72 1.68
N HIS A 37 -2.14 8.11 0.75
CA HIS A 37 -2.73 9.44 0.70
C HIS A 37 -4.17 9.35 1.18
N LEU A 38 -4.54 10.22 2.10
CA LEU A 38 -5.88 10.30 2.64
C LEU A 38 -6.42 11.70 2.42
N THR A 39 -7.59 11.80 1.81
CA THR A 39 -8.25 13.08 1.55
C THR A 39 -9.57 13.15 2.31
N GLY A 40 -9.94 14.31 2.76
CA GLY A 40 -11.20 14.51 3.45
C GLY A 40 -11.24 15.85 4.18
N PRO A 41 -12.35 16.11 4.89
CA PRO A 41 -12.46 17.31 5.72
C PRO A 41 -11.67 17.13 7.01
N LEU A 42 -11.28 18.27 7.61
CA LEU A 42 -10.72 18.27 8.95
C LEU A 42 -11.82 17.95 9.95
N ASP A 43 -11.52 17.10 10.92
CA ASP A 43 -12.39 16.90 12.07
C ASP A 43 -12.41 18.21 12.87
N PRO A 44 -13.59 18.78 13.15
CA PRO A 44 -13.68 20.08 13.81
C PRO A 44 -13.19 20.07 15.26
N HIS A 45 -13.09 18.90 15.87
CA HIS A 45 -12.63 18.76 17.25
C HIS A 45 -11.13 18.50 17.32
N THR A 46 -10.62 17.51 16.55
CA THR A 46 -9.22 17.09 16.60
C THR A 46 -8.32 17.94 15.68
N GLY A 47 -8.87 18.53 14.62
CA GLY A 47 -8.10 19.27 13.64
C GLY A 47 -7.31 18.40 12.66
N TRP A 48 -7.56 17.10 12.65
CA TRP A 48 -6.91 16.20 11.69
C TRP A 48 -7.93 15.53 10.78
N ILE A 49 -7.45 14.99 9.65
CA ILE A 49 -8.29 14.16 8.76
C ILE A 49 -8.45 12.78 9.41
N ARG A 50 -7.33 12.22 9.85
CA ARG A 50 -7.26 10.93 10.53
C ARG A 50 -5.97 10.88 11.34
N ASP A 51 -5.99 10.16 12.46
CA ASP A 51 -4.82 10.00 13.31
C ASP A 51 -3.77 9.12 12.60
N PHE A 52 -2.54 9.60 12.50
CA PHE A 52 -1.44 8.84 11.93
C PHE A 52 -1.17 7.53 12.67
N ALA A 53 -1.36 7.50 13.99
CA ALA A 53 -1.20 6.27 14.76
C ALA A 53 -2.23 5.21 14.34
N GLU A 54 -3.46 5.62 14.03
CA GLU A 54 -4.50 4.75 13.49
C GLU A 54 -4.13 4.22 12.12
N VAL A 55 -3.65 5.09 11.22
CA VAL A 55 -3.21 4.70 9.87
C VAL A 55 -2.09 3.67 9.97
N LYS A 56 -1.12 3.91 10.82
CA LYS A 56 0.01 3.00 11.04
C LYS A 56 -0.46 1.65 11.58
N ALA A 57 -1.39 1.64 12.51
CA ALA A 57 -1.94 0.41 13.09
C ALA A 57 -2.73 -0.40 12.05
N ILE A 58 -3.49 0.27 11.19
CA ILE A 58 -4.22 -0.38 10.09
C ILE A 58 -3.25 -1.01 9.10
N PHE A 59 -2.17 -0.33 8.76
CA PHE A 59 -1.22 -0.79 7.77
C PHE A 59 -0.29 -1.89 8.29
N LYS A 60 -0.06 -1.99 9.59
CA LYS A 60 0.92 -2.92 10.16
C LYS A 60 0.76 -4.38 9.71
N PRO A 61 -0.42 -5.00 9.78
CA PRO A 61 -0.56 -6.39 9.33
C PRO A 61 -0.35 -6.55 7.82
N ILE A 62 -0.64 -5.52 7.03
CA ILE A 62 -0.37 -5.50 5.59
C ILE A 62 1.14 -5.42 5.35
N TYR A 63 1.79 -4.50 6.07
CA TYR A 63 3.24 -4.32 6.03
C TYR A 63 3.98 -5.61 6.37
N ASP A 64 3.54 -6.31 7.41
CA ASP A 64 4.17 -7.55 7.87
C ASP A 64 4.08 -8.68 6.83
N GLN A 65 3.08 -8.64 5.95
CA GLN A 65 2.98 -9.59 4.85
C GLN A 65 3.96 -9.28 3.71
N LEU A 66 4.31 -8.02 3.55
CA LEU A 66 5.15 -7.54 2.45
C LEU A 66 6.63 -7.52 2.80
N ASP A 67 6.96 -7.07 4.01
CA ASP A 67 8.34 -6.83 4.42
C ASP A 67 9.13 -8.12 4.61
N HIS A 68 10.33 -8.18 4.04
CA HIS A 68 11.23 -9.33 4.13
C HIS A 68 10.62 -10.64 3.63
N ASN A 69 9.81 -10.57 2.57
CA ASN A 69 9.16 -11.72 1.99
C ASN A 69 9.44 -11.81 0.48
N TYR A 70 9.15 -12.96 -0.10
CA TYR A 70 9.14 -13.11 -1.55
C TYR A 70 7.72 -12.79 -2.03
N LEU A 71 7.56 -11.66 -2.71
CA LEU A 71 6.24 -11.13 -3.06
C LEU A 71 5.45 -12.07 -3.96
N ASN A 72 6.11 -12.81 -4.86
CA ASN A 72 5.43 -13.73 -5.78
C ASN A 72 4.69 -14.86 -5.08
N ASP A 73 5.04 -15.18 -3.82
CA ASP A 73 4.37 -16.22 -3.03
C ASP A 73 3.09 -15.73 -2.35
N ILE A 74 2.84 -14.42 -2.37
CA ILE A 74 1.65 -13.83 -1.74
C ILE A 74 0.47 -13.97 -2.71
N PRO A 75 -0.66 -14.57 -2.27
CA PRO A 75 -1.85 -14.64 -3.12
C PRO A 75 -2.30 -13.25 -3.60
N GLY A 76 -2.48 -13.12 -4.91
CA GLY A 76 -2.80 -11.85 -5.55
C GLY A 76 -1.58 -11.07 -6.04
N LEU A 77 -0.36 -11.47 -5.64
CA LEU A 77 0.90 -10.83 -6.03
C LEU A 77 1.76 -11.76 -6.90
N GLU A 78 1.16 -12.63 -7.68
CA GLU A 78 1.89 -13.57 -8.56
C GLU A 78 2.65 -12.82 -9.66
N ASN A 79 2.19 -11.62 -10.03
CA ASN A 79 2.89 -10.72 -10.94
C ASN A 79 3.12 -9.37 -10.24
N PRO A 80 4.09 -9.27 -9.33
CA PRO A 80 4.20 -8.15 -8.40
C PRO A 80 4.91 -6.93 -8.98
N THR A 81 4.33 -6.33 -10.01
CA THR A 81 4.74 -5.01 -10.48
C THR A 81 4.34 -3.95 -9.44
N SER A 82 4.92 -2.77 -9.53
CA SER A 82 4.55 -1.68 -8.61
C SER A 82 3.06 -1.36 -8.69
N GLU A 83 2.47 -1.41 -9.89
CA GLU A 83 1.05 -1.16 -10.10
C GLU A 83 0.18 -2.23 -9.45
N VAL A 84 0.54 -3.50 -9.59
CA VAL A 84 -0.18 -4.62 -8.98
C VAL A 84 -0.05 -4.58 -7.46
N ILE A 85 1.13 -4.27 -6.94
CA ILE A 85 1.35 -4.12 -5.50
C ILE A 85 0.48 -2.99 -4.95
N ALA A 86 0.42 -1.85 -5.63
CA ALA A 86 -0.40 -0.72 -5.21
C ALA A 86 -1.88 -1.09 -5.13
N LYS A 87 -2.39 -1.80 -6.15
CA LYS A 87 -3.78 -2.27 -6.16
C LYS A 87 -4.05 -3.27 -5.04
N TRP A 88 -3.14 -4.20 -4.82
CA TRP A 88 -3.27 -5.19 -3.75
C TRP A 88 -3.33 -4.51 -2.38
N ILE A 89 -2.44 -3.53 -2.14
CA ILE A 89 -2.44 -2.76 -0.88
C ILE A 89 -3.76 -2.02 -0.73
N TRP A 90 -4.23 -1.36 -1.78
CA TRP A 90 -5.50 -0.63 -1.75
C TRP A 90 -6.66 -1.55 -1.40
N ASP A 91 -6.71 -2.75 -2.00
CA ASP A 91 -7.74 -3.76 -1.72
C ASP A 91 -7.70 -4.24 -0.26
N GLN A 92 -6.52 -4.24 0.37
CA GLN A 92 -6.35 -4.62 1.78
C GLN A 92 -6.70 -3.48 2.73
N VAL A 93 -6.36 -2.25 2.38
CA VAL A 93 -6.56 -1.08 3.25
C VAL A 93 -8.01 -0.63 3.27
N LYS A 94 -8.67 -0.63 2.13
CA LYS A 94 -10.02 -0.06 1.98
C LYS A 94 -11.03 -0.64 3.00
N PRO A 95 -11.16 -1.96 3.15
CA PRO A 95 -12.13 -2.51 4.13
C PRO A 95 -11.75 -2.25 5.59
N LEU A 96 -10.48 -1.93 5.86
CA LEU A 96 -10.01 -1.63 7.22
C LEU A 96 -10.25 -0.16 7.61
N MET A 97 -10.78 0.65 6.70
CA MET A 97 -11.16 2.04 6.93
C MET A 97 -12.67 2.20 6.68
N PRO A 98 -13.54 1.64 7.54
CA PRO A 98 -14.98 1.57 7.27
C PRO A 98 -15.63 2.94 7.15
N ALA A 99 -15.15 3.96 7.85
CA ALA A 99 -15.67 5.32 7.74
C ALA A 99 -15.51 5.89 6.33
N VAL A 100 -14.47 5.49 5.62
CA VAL A 100 -14.21 5.89 4.23
C VAL A 100 -15.30 5.36 3.30
N ASN A 101 -15.84 4.18 3.60
CA ASN A 101 -16.83 3.51 2.77
C ASN A 101 -18.27 3.98 3.00
N GLN A 102 -18.51 4.76 4.06
CA GLN A 102 -19.86 5.13 4.49
C GLN A 102 -20.28 6.52 4.05
N SER A 103 -19.34 7.39 3.68
CA SER A 103 -19.65 8.75 3.30
C SER A 103 -18.56 9.33 2.40
N PRO A 104 -18.93 10.10 1.35
CA PRO A 104 -17.96 10.78 0.50
C PRO A 104 -17.21 11.92 1.20
N VAL A 105 -17.64 12.33 2.38
CA VAL A 105 -16.95 13.39 3.15
C VAL A 105 -15.82 12.84 4.01
N TYR A 106 -15.73 11.53 4.18
CA TYR A 106 -14.63 10.91 4.91
C TYR A 106 -13.39 10.71 4.03
N SER A 107 -12.27 10.44 4.68
CA SER A 107 -10.99 10.24 4.00
C SER A 107 -11.03 9.03 3.04
N GLN A 108 -10.47 9.22 1.85
CA GLN A 108 -10.34 8.19 0.83
C GLN A 108 -8.88 7.80 0.71
N PRO A 109 -8.53 6.49 0.75
CA PRO A 109 -7.16 6.08 0.54
C PRO A 109 -6.77 6.15 -0.93
N LEU A 110 -5.54 6.59 -1.18
CA LEU A 110 -4.88 6.47 -2.48
C LEU A 110 -3.50 5.88 -2.21
N VAL A 111 -3.14 4.85 -2.95
CA VAL A 111 -1.89 4.12 -2.73
C VAL A 111 -0.95 4.34 -3.90
N GLN A 112 0.29 4.66 -3.58
CA GLN A 112 1.39 4.73 -4.55
C GLN A 112 2.50 3.78 -4.08
N VAL A 113 3.11 3.08 -5.04
CA VAL A 113 4.25 2.18 -4.79
C VAL A 113 5.36 2.50 -5.77
N SER A 114 6.56 2.60 -5.26
CA SER A 114 7.74 2.84 -6.10
C SER A 114 8.96 2.06 -5.63
#